data_7e89b76526511a194de2a39d6c67462d
#
_entry.id   7e89b76526511a194de2a39d6c67462d
#
_cell.length_a   1.000
_cell.length_b   1.000
_cell.length_c   1.000
_cell.angle_alpha   90.00
_cell.angle_beta   90.00
_cell.angle_gamma   90.00
#
_symmetry.space_group_name_H-M   'P 1'
#
loop_
_entity.id
_entity.type
_entity.pdbx_description
1 polymer ?
#
loop_
_entity_poly.entity_id
_entity_poly.type
_entity_poly.pdbx_seq_one_letter_code
_entity_poly.pdbx_strand_id
1 'polypeptide(L)'
;MKYSKSLLLLSFLMINVSVDAGTLKGHVKYDGKAPKKKRLRMDADPVCGSSHSGSVYSENFKMAEDGSMAEALVYLRDVSYTGGVPSEPAVLDQKGCIYT
;
A
#
# COMPACT_ATOMS: atom_id res chain seq x y z
N MET A 1 40.89 21.55 -43.43
CA MET A 1 39.72 21.88 -42.63
C MET A 1 38.48 21.12 -43.13
N LYS A 2 38.47 19.82 -43.04
CA LYS A 2 37.32 18.96 -43.47
C LYS A 2 36.71 18.13 -42.33
N TYR A 3 37.05 18.42 -41.06
CA TYR A 3 36.61 17.61 -39.90
C TYR A 3 35.49 18.25 -39.09
N SER A 4 35.04 19.45 -39.45
CA SER A 4 34.08 20.23 -38.69
C SER A 4 32.61 19.70 -38.78
N LYS A 5 32.27 19.01 -39.84
CA LYS A 5 30.86 18.54 -40.03
C LYS A 5 30.59 17.21 -39.36
N SER A 6 31.57 16.36 -39.18
CA SER A 6 31.37 15.08 -38.48
C SER A 6 31.37 15.21 -36.96
N LEU A 7 32.05 16.24 -36.43
CA LEU A 7 32.05 16.48 -34.97
C LEU A 7 30.74 17.06 -34.46
N LEU A 8 30.01 17.79 -35.32
CA LEU A 8 28.71 18.35 -34.99
C LEU A 8 27.56 17.29 -34.97
N LEU A 9 27.73 16.21 -35.73
CA LEU A 9 26.72 15.13 -35.72
C LEU A 9 26.84 14.21 -34.51
N LEU A 10 28.03 14.12 -33.88
CA LEU A 10 28.21 13.27 -32.70
C LEU A 10 27.72 13.91 -31.41
N SER A 11 27.54 15.25 -31.40
CA SER A 11 27.04 16.00 -30.23
C SER A 11 25.54 15.95 -30.03
N PHE A 12 24.77 15.45 -31.01
CA PHE A 12 23.31 15.47 -30.95
C PHE A 12 22.70 14.17 -30.41
N LEU A 13 23.51 13.20 -29.98
CA LEU A 13 23.01 11.87 -29.58
C LEU A 13 22.93 11.67 -28.05
N MET A 14 23.06 12.75 -27.27
CA MET A 14 22.80 12.70 -25.82
C MET A 14 21.36 13.13 -25.52
N ILE A 15 20.39 12.40 -26.09
CA ILE A 15 19.01 12.52 -25.64
C ILE A 15 18.93 11.82 -24.29
N ASN A 16 18.95 12.59 -23.21
CA ASN A 16 18.64 12.10 -21.88
C ASN A 16 17.15 11.73 -21.86
N VAL A 17 16.85 10.47 -22.04
CA VAL A 17 15.50 9.93 -21.82
C VAL A 17 15.31 9.86 -20.33
N SER A 18 14.68 10.87 -19.75
CA SER A 18 14.17 10.78 -18.38
C SER A 18 13.05 9.76 -18.37
N VAL A 19 13.28 8.61 -17.76
CA VAL A 19 12.23 7.64 -17.50
C VAL A 19 11.50 8.10 -16.23
N ASP A 20 10.36 8.75 -16.40
CA ASP A 20 9.49 9.07 -15.28
C ASP A 20 8.88 7.79 -14.73
N ALA A 21 9.04 7.57 -13.42
CA ALA A 21 8.37 6.48 -12.73
C ALA A 21 6.87 6.78 -12.70
N GLY A 22 6.08 5.90 -13.30
CA GLY A 22 4.63 6.03 -13.33
C GLY A 22 3.98 5.71 -11.97
N THR A 23 2.81 6.28 -11.73
CA THR A 23 1.97 5.96 -10.58
C THR A 23 0.84 5.04 -11.01
N LEU A 24 0.72 3.87 -10.36
CA LEU A 24 -0.41 2.97 -10.52
C LEU A 24 -1.48 3.31 -9.48
N LYS A 25 -2.70 3.61 -9.92
CA LYS A 25 -3.87 3.83 -9.05
C LYS A 25 -4.97 2.87 -9.44
N GLY A 26 -5.70 2.38 -8.46
CA GLY A 26 -6.82 1.47 -8.70
C GLY A 26 -7.71 1.32 -7.48
N HIS A 27 -8.80 0.59 -7.66
CA HIS A 27 -9.72 0.23 -6.60
C HIS A 27 -9.86 -1.29 -6.55
N VAL A 28 -9.79 -1.84 -5.34
CA VAL A 28 -10.06 -3.25 -5.11
C VAL A 28 -11.53 -3.39 -4.71
N LYS A 29 -12.27 -4.22 -5.42
CA LYS A 29 -13.66 -4.55 -5.10
C LYS A 29 -13.80 -6.03 -4.84
N TYR A 30 -14.63 -6.36 -3.86
CA TYR A 30 -14.98 -7.73 -3.56
C TYR A 30 -16.22 -8.15 -4.37
N ASP A 31 -16.08 -9.24 -5.10
CA ASP A 31 -17.18 -9.85 -5.83
C ASP A 31 -17.65 -11.10 -5.08
N GLY A 32 -18.82 -11.00 -4.48
CA GLY A 32 -19.41 -12.09 -3.72
C GLY A 32 -20.12 -11.63 -2.43
N LYS A 33 -20.59 -12.62 -1.66
CA LYS A 33 -21.24 -12.36 -0.38
C LYS A 33 -20.20 -12.10 0.70
N ALA A 34 -20.26 -10.90 1.31
CA ALA A 34 -19.38 -10.56 2.42
C ALA A 34 -19.45 -11.59 3.56
N PRO A 35 -18.32 -12.00 4.11
CA PRO A 35 -18.29 -12.88 5.27
C PRO A 35 -18.90 -12.18 6.49
N LYS A 36 -19.50 -12.97 7.39
CA LYS A 36 -19.99 -12.42 8.66
C LYS A 36 -18.84 -11.92 9.51
N LYS A 37 -18.98 -10.73 10.09
CA LYS A 37 -18.01 -10.19 11.05
C LYS A 37 -17.89 -11.12 12.24
N LYS A 38 -16.67 -11.54 12.57
CA LYS A 38 -16.37 -12.38 13.74
C LYS A 38 -16.20 -11.49 14.97
N ARG A 39 -16.99 -11.75 16.02
CA ARG A 39 -16.80 -11.08 17.31
C ARG A 39 -15.51 -11.57 17.97
N LEU A 40 -14.72 -10.65 18.48
CA LEU A 40 -13.54 -10.93 19.26
C LEU A 40 -13.91 -11.03 20.75
N ARG A 41 -13.30 -11.97 21.44
CA ARG A 41 -13.46 -12.12 22.88
C ARG A 41 -12.42 -11.27 23.60
N MET A 42 -12.85 -10.11 24.11
CA MET A 42 -11.99 -9.21 24.88
C MET A 42 -12.04 -9.48 26.39
N ASP A 43 -12.90 -10.39 26.82
CA ASP A 43 -13.15 -10.77 28.21
C ASP A 43 -12.11 -11.73 28.81
N ALA A 44 -11.17 -12.22 28.00
CA ALA A 44 -10.08 -13.08 28.45
C ALA A 44 -9.04 -12.33 29.31
N ASP A 45 -8.94 -11.02 29.13
CA ASP A 45 -8.07 -10.12 29.88
C ASP A 45 -8.88 -8.94 30.40
N PRO A 46 -8.83 -8.63 31.72
CA PRO A 46 -9.62 -7.54 32.31
C PRO A 46 -9.29 -6.16 31.73
N VAL A 47 -8.04 -5.92 31.34
CA VAL A 47 -7.61 -4.64 30.72
C VAL A 47 -8.22 -4.51 29.34
N CYS A 48 -8.15 -5.56 28.52
CA CYS A 48 -8.77 -5.57 27.22
C CYS A 48 -10.28 -5.40 27.30
N GLY A 49 -10.93 -6.12 28.21
CA GLY A 49 -12.36 -6.05 28.42
C GLY A 49 -12.84 -4.65 28.84
N SER A 50 -12.14 -4.00 29.78
CA SER A 50 -12.49 -2.67 30.28
C SER A 50 -12.20 -1.54 29.29
N SER A 51 -11.33 -1.77 28.31
CA SER A 51 -10.97 -0.77 27.30
C SER A 51 -12.06 -0.56 26.23
N HIS A 52 -13.08 -1.39 26.19
CA HIS A 52 -14.15 -1.34 25.20
C HIS A 52 -15.53 -1.30 25.86
N SER A 53 -16.35 -0.34 25.46
CA SER A 53 -17.73 -0.20 25.96
C SER A 53 -18.74 -1.13 25.26
N GLY A 54 -18.32 -1.93 24.29
CA GLY A 54 -19.20 -2.80 23.51
C GLY A 54 -18.51 -3.97 22.84
N SER A 55 -19.22 -4.64 21.96
CA SER A 55 -18.67 -5.77 21.21
C SER A 55 -17.65 -5.31 20.19
N VAL A 56 -16.45 -5.93 20.23
CA VAL A 56 -15.38 -5.73 19.27
C VAL A 56 -15.46 -6.82 18.20
N TYR A 57 -15.27 -6.43 16.96
CA TYR A 57 -15.29 -7.35 15.81
C TYR A 57 -13.97 -7.35 15.08
N SER A 58 -13.66 -8.49 14.48
CA SER A 58 -12.47 -8.63 13.64
C SER A 58 -12.54 -7.70 12.43
N GLU A 59 -11.46 -7.02 12.15
CA GLU A 59 -11.28 -6.14 11.01
C GLU A 59 -10.51 -6.80 9.86
N ASN A 60 -10.34 -8.12 9.89
CA ASN A 60 -9.64 -8.87 8.84
C ASN A 60 -10.30 -8.75 7.46
N PHE A 61 -11.51 -8.22 7.41
CA PHE A 61 -12.25 -7.99 6.19
C PHE A 61 -13.01 -6.67 6.32
N LYS A 62 -12.52 -5.64 5.66
CA LYS A 62 -13.12 -4.31 5.62
C LYS A 62 -13.67 -4.05 4.23
N MET A 63 -14.97 -3.92 4.11
CA MET A 63 -15.67 -3.64 2.87
C MET A 63 -16.74 -2.58 3.10
N ALA A 64 -16.82 -1.61 2.20
CA ALA A 64 -17.91 -0.63 2.14
C ALA A 64 -19.15 -1.22 1.46
N GLU A 65 -20.27 -0.51 1.53
CA GLU A 65 -21.54 -0.96 0.93
C GLU A 65 -21.48 -1.13 -0.59
N ASP A 66 -20.63 -0.35 -1.26
CA ASP A 66 -20.39 -0.43 -2.71
C ASP A 66 -19.45 -1.58 -3.14
N GLY A 67 -19.03 -2.41 -2.19
CA GLY A 67 -18.09 -3.50 -2.39
C GLY A 67 -16.61 -3.10 -2.40
N SER A 68 -16.29 -1.83 -2.21
CA SER A 68 -14.90 -1.37 -2.12
C SER A 68 -14.21 -1.96 -0.89
N MET A 69 -12.99 -2.51 -1.10
CA MET A 69 -12.18 -3.10 -0.05
C MET A 69 -11.20 -2.08 0.53
N ALA A 70 -11.13 -2.01 1.86
CA ALA A 70 -10.05 -1.32 2.56
C ALA A 70 -8.93 -2.30 2.95
N GLU A 71 -7.72 -1.78 3.09
CA GLU A 71 -6.55 -2.51 3.58
C GLU A 71 -6.18 -3.74 2.74
N ALA A 72 -6.50 -3.71 1.44
CA ALA A 72 -6.06 -4.72 0.50
C ALA A 72 -4.58 -4.48 0.14
N LEU A 73 -3.73 -5.48 0.37
CA LEU A 73 -2.33 -5.43 -0.05
C LEU A 73 -2.23 -5.70 -1.55
N VAL A 74 -1.78 -4.70 -2.29
CA VAL A 74 -1.51 -4.80 -3.73
C VAL A 74 -0.02 -4.65 -3.96
N TYR A 75 0.58 -5.57 -4.69
CA TYR A 75 2.01 -5.54 -4.98
C TYR A 75 2.30 -5.95 -6.42
N LEU A 76 3.41 -5.47 -6.96
CA LEU A 76 3.91 -5.89 -8.26
C LEU A 76 4.78 -7.13 -8.09
N ARG A 77 4.52 -8.15 -8.90
CA ARG A 77 5.31 -9.38 -8.92
C ARG A 77 6.41 -9.26 -10.00
N ASP A 78 7.54 -9.87 -9.73
CA ASP A 78 8.67 -10.00 -10.67
C ASP A 78 9.20 -8.64 -11.18
N VAL A 79 9.12 -7.61 -10.33
CA VAL A 79 9.67 -6.28 -10.58
C VAL A 79 10.81 -6.00 -9.63
N SER A 80 11.97 -5.65 -10.19
CA SER A 80 13.11 -5.19 -9.40
C SER A 80 12.91 -3.72 -9.05
N TYR A 81 12.93 -3.40 -7.76
CA TYR A 81 12.87 -2.04 -7.27
C TYR A 81 14.27 -1.53 -6.95
N THR A 82 14.66 -0.45 -7.60
CA THR A 82 15.98 0.20 -7.41
C THR A 82 15.90 1.52 -6.66
N GLY A 83 14.70 1.93 -6.24
CA GLY A 83 14.49 3.15 -5.46
C GLY A 83 14.92 3.02 -4.00
N GLY A 84 14.93 4.14 -3.29
CA GLY A 84 15.22 4.17 -1.86
C GLY A 84 14.07 3.59 -1.03
N VAL A 85 14.40 3.05 0.13
CA VAL A 85 13.40 2.71 1.14
C VAL A 85 12.85 3.99 1.78
N PRO A 86 11.60 3.99 2.29
CA PRO A 86 11.06 5.11 3.05
C PRO A 86 12.00 5.48 4.21
N SER A 87 12.25 6.78 4.39
CA SER A 87 13.09 7.28 5.48
C SER A 87 12.38 7.27 6.83
N GLU A 88 11.06 7.32 6.83
CA GLU A 88 10.26 7.28 8.04
C GLU A 88 9.90 5.84 8.39
N PRO A 89 10.07 5.44 9.66
CA PRO A 89 9.67 4.11 10.11
C PRO A 89 8.14 3.98 10.09
N ALA A 90 7.65 2.80 9.72
CA ALA A 90 6.24 2.47 9.93
C ALA A 90 5.98 2.32 11.43
N VAL A 91 4.92 2.97 11.90
CA VAL A 91 4.48 2.86 13.30
C VAL A 91 3.30 1.91 13.36
N LEU A 92 3.43 0.88 14.18
CA LEU A 92 2.33 -0.02 14.54
C LEU A 92 2.00 0.23 16.01
N ASP A 93 0.86 0.86 16.25
CA ASP A 93 0.39 1.16 17.60
C ASP A 93 -0.64 0.13 18.07
N GLN A 94 -0.76 -0.02 19.38
CA GLN A 94 -1.73 -0.91 20.01
C GLN A 94 -2.48 -0.17 21.11
N LYS A 95 -3.79 -0.13 21.01
CA LYS A 95 -4.66 0.47 22.01
C LYS A 95 -5.84 -0.45 22.34
N GLY A 96 -6.03 -0.72 23.63
CA GLY A 96 -7.12 -1.61 24.08
C GLY A 96 -7.04 -3.00 23.44
N CYS A 97 -5.82 -3.55 23.29
CA CYS A 97 -5.57 -4.87 22.70
C CYS A 97 -5.95 -4.99 21.21
N ILE A 98 -6.02 -3.85 20.51
CA ILE A 98 -6.25 -3.78 19.07
C ILE A 98 -5.13 -2.95 18.44
N TYR A 99 -4.62 -3.38 17.32
CA TYR A 99 -3.67 -2.60 16.51
C TYR A 99 -4.40 -1.49 15.77
N THR A 100 -3.77 -0.32 15.72
CA THR A 100 -4.30 0.90 15.08
C THR A 100 -3.30 1.50 14.10
#